data_df613fd4cbf78a31f1b6dff55fc8247d
#
_entry.id   df613fd4cbf78a31f1b6dff55fc8247d
#
_cell.length_a   1.000
_cell.length_b   1.000
_cell.length_c   1.000
_cell.angle_alpha   90.00
_cell.angle_beta   90.00
_cell.angle_gamma   90.00
#
_symmetry.space_group_name_H-M   'P 1'
#
loop_
_entity.id
_entity.type
_entity.pdbx_description
1 polymer ?
#
loop_
_entity_poly.entity_id
_entity_poly.type
_entity_poly.pdbx_seq_one_letter_code
_entity_poly.pdbx_strand_id
1 'polypeptide(L)' 'MTTLNDVNLLRIIAEKAAERYNRRCRRLVALYRAGRKVDARHWDYTDCMRLQMESTAKDLETVIEQQAMVAATEPVINN' A
#
# COMPACT_ATOMS: atom_id res chain seq x y z
N MET A 1 -16.11 13.30 3.54
CA MET A 1 -16.56 12.69 2.29
C MET A 1 -15.35 12.39 1.41
N THR A 2 -15.21 11.15 0.95
CA THR A 2 -14.05 10.75 0.15
C THR A 2 -14.29 11.15 -1.31
N THR A 3 -13.37 11.95 -1.86
CA THR A 3 -13.44 12.40 -3.24
C THR A 3 -12.59 11.52 -4.15
N LEU A 4 -12.75 11.68 -5.47
CA LEU A 4 -11.91 11.00 -6.46
C LEU A 4 -10.41 11.37 -6.26
N ASN A 5 -10.13 12.61 -5.86
CA ASN A 5 -8.77 13.05 -5.58
C ASN A 5 -8.18 12.32 -4.38
N ASP A 6 -9.00 12.04 -3.35
CA ASP A 6 -8.56 11.28 -2.18
C ASP A 6 -8.20 9.84 -2.56
N VAL A 7 -8.99 9.21 -3.43
CA VAL A 7 -8.69 7.87 -3.95
C VAL A 7 -7.37 7.86 -4.73
N ASN A 8 -7.17 8.85 -5.59
CA ASN A 8 -5.93 8.97 -6.36
C ASN A 8 -4.73 9.19 -5.44
N LEU A 9 -4.86 10.00 -4.40
CA LEU A 9 -3.81 10.24 -3.42
C LEU A 9 -3.48 8.95 -2.67
N LEU A 10 -4.50 8.22 -2.21
CA LEU A 10 -4.30 6.94 -1.52
C LEU A 10 -3.62 5.91 -2.42
N ARG A 11 -3.97 5.90 -3.70
CA ARG A 11 -3.32 5.02 -4.69
C ARG A 11 -1.84 5.33 -4.82
N ILE A 12 -1.48 6.61 -4.90
CA ILE A 12 -0.08 7.04 -4.97
C ILE A 12 0.67 6.63 -3.70
N ILE A 13 0.07 6.84 -2.54
CA ILE A 13 0.66 6.45 -1.25
C ILE A 13 0.89 4.93 -1.21
N ALA A 14 -0.08 4.14 -1.62
CA ALA A 14 0.03 2.69 -1.64
C ALA A 14 1.11 2.21 -2.62
N GLU A 15 1.17 2.80 -3.81
CA GLU A 15 2.19 2.47 -4.81
C GLU A 15 3.60 2.79 -4.31
N LYS A 16 3.78 3.95 -3.68
CA LYS A 16 5.07 4.34 -3.13
C LYS A 16 5.50 3.44 -1.97
N ALA A 17 4.56 3.06 -1.12
CA ALA A 17 4.85 2.13 -0.03
C ALA A 17 5.29 0.77 -0.58
N ALA A 18 4.63 0.27 -1.62
CA ALA A 18 4.99 -0.99 -2.29
C ALA A 18 6.37 -0.89 -2.95
N GLU A 19 6.67 0.23 -3.61
CA GLU A 19 7.97 0.45 -4.23
C GLU A 19 9.10 0.44 -3.20
N ARG A 20 8.90 1.10 -2.04
CA ARG A 20 9.88 1.12 -0.96
C ARG A 20 10.16 -0.28 -0.43
N TYR A 21 9.10 -1.05 -0.20
CA TYR A 21 9.22 -2.41 0.27
C TYR A 21 9.97 -3.28 -0.75
N ASN A 22 9.58 -3.22 -2.01
CA ASN A 22 10.23 -3.99 -3.07
C ASN A 22 11.70 -3.63 -3.22
N ARG A 23 12.03 -2.36 -3.16
CA ARG A 23 13.42 -1.88 -3.22
C ARG A 23 14.22 -2.42 -2.04
N ARG A 24 13.64 -2.41 -0.86
CA ARG A 24 14.28 -2.94 0.35
C ARG A 24 14.54 -4.44 0.23
N CYS A 25 13.56 -5.19 -0.24
CA CYS A 25 13.71 -6.63 -0.45
C CYS A 25 14.83 -6.95 -1.44
N ARG A 26 14.88 -6.23 -2.55
CA ARG A 26 15.95 -6.40 -3.55
C ARG A 26 17.32 -6.11 -2.95
N ARG A 27 17.43 -5.08 -2.12
CA ARG A 27 18.68 -4.76 -1.44
C ARG A 27 19.12 -5.88 -0.49
N LEU A 28 18.19 -6.43 0.29
CA LEU A 28 18.50 -7.52 1.22
C LEU A 28 18.96 -8.77 0.46
N VAL A 29 18.30 -9.09 -0.63
CA VAL A 29 18.69 -10.22 -1.49
C VAL A 29 20.09 -10.00 -2.05
N ALA A 30 20.39 -8.78 -2.51
CA ALA A 30 21.72 -8.46 -3.03
C ALA A 30 22.80 -8.58 -1.96
N LEU A 31 22.52 -8.11 -0.74
CA LEU A 31 23.45 -8.25 0.39
C LEU A 31 23.70 -9.72 0.72
N TYR A 32 22.63 -10.51 0.77
CA TYR A 32 22.72 -11.94 1.04
C TYR A 32 23.55 -12.66 -0.03
N ARG A 33 23.31 -12.38 -1.29
CA ARG A 33 24.05 -12.97 -2.42
C ARG A 33 25.52 -12.57 -2.43
N ALA A 34 25.82 -11.36 -1.92
CA ALA A 34 27.19 -10.88 -1.78
C ALA A 34 27.93 -11.48 -0.56
N GLY A 35 27.28 -12.37 0.19
CA GLY A 35 27.84 -12.95 1.39
C GLY A 35 27.88 -12.00 2.58
N ARG A 36 27.15 -10.90 2.50
CA ARG A 36 27.06 -9.93 3.59
C ARG A 36 26.05 -10.39 4.63
N LYS A 37 26.34 -10.08 5.88
CA LYS A 37 25.45 -10.44 6.98
C LYS A 37 24.22 -9.54 6.99
N VAL A 38 23.05 -10.16 6.97
CA VAL A 38 21.76 -9.47 7.13
C VAL A 38 21.28 -9.77 8.55
N ASP A 39 21.33 -8.76 9.42
CA ASP A 39 20.99 -8.94 10.83
C ASP A 39 19.49 -8.68 11.10
N ALA A 40 19.09 -8.84 12.38
CA ALA A 40 17.72 -8.68 12.81
C ALA A 40 17.16 -7.28 12.52
N ARG A 41 18.01 -6.24 12.60
CA ARG A 41 17.56 -4.86 12.33
C ARG A 41 17.09 -4.68 10.89
N HIS A 42 17.78 -5.33 9.95
CA HIS A 42 17.39 -5.28 8.54
C HIS A 42 16.01 -5.90 8.34
N TRP A 43 15.75 -7.04 8.99
CA TRP A 43 14.48 -7.74 8.91
C TRP A 43 13.36 -6.95 9.60
N ASP A 44 13.63 -6.38 10.78
CA ASP A 44 12.64 -5.58 11.51
C ASP A 44 12.23 -4.34 10.72
N TYR A 45 13.20 -3.66 10.12
CA TYR A 45 12.92 -2.50 9.29
C TYR A 45 12.11 -2.88 8.05
N THR A 46 12.47 -4.00 7.43
CA THR A 46 11.75 -4.49 6.25
C THR A 46 10.32 -4.91 6.61
N ASP A 47 10.10 -5.50 7.77
CA ASP A 47 8.78 -5.85 8.25
C ASP A 47 7.92 -4.61 8.50
N CYS A 48 8.50 -3.53 9.04
CA CYS A 48 7.79 -2.26 9.19
C CYS A 48 7.33 -1.72 7.84
N MET A 49 8.17 -1.80 6.82
CA MET A 49 7.82 -1.40 5.47
C MET A 49 6.72 -2.27 4.86
N ARG A 50 6.77 -3.58 5.12
CA ARG A 50 5.74 -4.51 4.67
C ARG A 50 4.39 -4.18 5.31
N LEU A 51 4.38 -3.94 6.61
CA LEU A 51 3.14 -3.58 7.33
C LEU A 51 2.58 -2.27 6.81
N GLN A 52 3.43 -1.29 6.53
CA GLN A 52 2.99 -0.02 5.96
C GLN A 52 2.39 -0.22 4.56
N MET A 53 3.03 -1.04 3.74
CA MET A 53 2.51 -1.37 2.42
C MET A 53 1.13 -2.03 2.50
N GLU A 54 1.00 -3.04 3.36
CA GLU A 54 -0.27 -3.75 3.54
C GLU A 54 -1.36 -2.83 4.08
N SER A 55 -1.03 -1.98 5.05
CA SER A 55 -1.97 -1.03 5.64
C SER A 55 -2.48 -0.02 4.62
N THR A 56 -1.59 0.56 3.82
CA THR A 56 -1.98 1.53 2.81
C THR A 56 -2.80 0.89 1.68
N ALA A 57 -2.46 -0.33 1.29
CA ALA A 57 -3.22 -1.06 0.30
C ALA A 57 -4.62 -1.40 0.80
N LYS A 58 -4.75 -1.77 2.07
CA LYS A 58 -6.03 -2.06 2.70
C LYS A 58 -6.89 -0.81 2.81
N ASP A 59 -6.30 0.32 3.18
CA ASP A 59 -7.01 1.60 3.26
C ASP A 59 -7.58 1.99 1.90
N LEU A 60 -6.77 1.84 0.84
CA LEU A 60 -7.21 2.12 -0.52
C LEU A 60 -8.37 1.20 -0.94
N GLU A 61 -8.25 -0.10 -0.67
CA GLU A 61 -9.28 -1.08 -0.97
C GLU A 61 -10.59 -0.74 -0.25
N THR A 62 -10.50 -0.40 1.03
CA THR A 62 -11.67 -0.03 1.85
C THR A 62 -12.38 1.19 1.26
N VAL A 63 -11.64 2.21 0.86
CA VAL A 63 -12.22 3.43 0.29
C VAL A 63 -12.89 3.12 -1.05
N ILE A 64 -12.26 2.31 -1.89
CA ILE A 64 -12.84 1.91 -3.17
C ILE A 64 -14.14 1.13 -2.95
N GLU A 65 -14.15 0.21 -2.00
CA GLU A 65 -15.35 -0.56 -1.65
C GLU A 65 -16.48 0.34 -1.14
N GLN A 66 -16.14 1.31 -0.28
CA GLN A 66 -17.11 2.26 0.24
C GLN A 66 -17.71 3.11 -0.88
N GLN A 67 -16.90 3.56 -1.80
CA GLN A 67 -17.40 4.32 -2.95
C GLN A 67 -18.31 3.48 -3.86
N ALA A 68 -17.96 2.23 -4.08
CA ALA A 68 -18.78 1.31 -4.84
C ALA A 68 -20.12 1.07 -4.15
N MET A 69 -20.13 0.90 -2.82
CA MET A 69 -21.35 0.73 -2.04
C MET A 69 -22.25 1.97 -2.11
N VAL A 70 -21.67 3.15 -1.96
CA VAL A 70 -22.42 4.40 -2.06
C VAL A 70 -23.03 4.55 -3.45
N ALA A 71 -22.28 4.26 -4.50
CA ALA A 71 -22.78 4.30 -5.86
C ALA A 71 -23.91 3.30 -6.11
N ALA A 72 -23.82 2.11 -5.48
CA ALA A 72 -24.85 1.07 -5.61
C ALA A 72 -26.12 1.38 -4.84
N THR A 73 -26.00 2.12 -3.72
CA THR A 73 -27.14 2.46 -2.84
C THR A 73 -27.73 3.82 -3.13
N GLU A 74 -27.07 4.65 -3.91
CA GLU A 74 -27.62 5.95 -4.31
C GLU A 74 -28.90 5.74 -5.12
N PRO A 75 -29.99 6.39 -4.72
CA PRO A 75 -31.22 6.28 -5.51
C PRO A 75 -30.99 6.87 -6.89
N VAL A 76 -31.33 6.09 -7.90
CA VAL A 76 -31.31 6.59 -9.27
C VAL A 76 -32.41 7.65 -9.38
N ILE A 77 -31.99 8.90 -9.42
CA ILE A 77 -32.92 9.98 -9.63
C ILE A 77 -33.20 10.04 -11.12
N ASN A 78 -34.26 9.41 -11.52
CA ASN A 78 -34.75 9.53 -12.88
C ASN A 78 -35.56 10.80 -12.97
N ASN A 79 -34.97 11.80 -13.54
CA ASN A 79 -35.69 13.01 -13.91
C ASN A 79 -35.92 13.03 -15.39
#